data_4cf94dc98fbab80864a79579ba1cb218
#
_entry.id   4cf94dc98fbab80864a79579ba1cb218
#
_cell.length_a   1.000
_cell.length_b   1.000
_cell.length_c   1.000
_cell.angle_alpha   90.00
_cell.angle_beta   90.00
_cell.angle_gamma   90.00
#
_symmetry.space_group_name_H-M   'P 1'
#
loop_
_entity.id
_entity.type
_entity.pdbx_description
1 polymer ?
#
loop_
_entity_poly.entity_id
_entity_poly.type
_entity_poly.pdbx_seq_one_letter_code
_entity_poly.pdbx_strand_id
1 'polypeptide(L)'
;LSNNNAFEVSEDVLIDKSLYINKEIYKTDLDKILLRESFSNVREAALVLLNYRMRSKKEMYQKLVKKGYKNDMVIEIINDFEKKGWLDDEKFGLAYSREQINRNKLGPIALKYKLKEFLDSEELIQQISSAIYSEIEIEEIINQVLYRHGIDVINNDENLKRKLIN
;
A
#
# COMPACT_ATOMS: atom_id res chain seq x y z
N LEU A 1 -1.35 28.27 -37.85
CA LEU A 1 -0.25 27.35 -37.59
C LEU A 1 -0.85 26.03 -37.14
N SER A 2 -1.05 25.10 -38.08
CA SER A 2 -1.51 23.74 -37.81
C SER A 2 -0.35 22.93 -37.21
N ASN A 3 -0.19 22.96 -35.90
CA ASN A 3 0.60 21.95 -35.21
C ASN A 3 -0.24 20.67 -35.21
N ASN A 4 0.19 19.67 -35.95
CA ASN A 4 -0.42 18.36 -36.06
C ASN A 4 -0.09 17.52 -34.77
N ASN A 5 -0.43 18.05 -33.61
CA ASN A 5 -0.27 17.33 -32.35
C ASN A 5 -1.54 16.51 -32.10
N ALA A 6 -1.43 15.19 -32.15
CA ALA A 6 -2.48 14.29 -31.73
C ALA A 6 -2.35 14.03 -30.21
N PHE A 7 -3.48 14.05 -29.52
CA PHE A 7 -3.57 13.71 -28.09
C PHE A 7 -4.59 12.59 -27.91
N GLU A 8 -4.26 11.62 -27.10
CA GLU A 8 -5.22 10.62 -26.65
C GLU A 8 -5.86 11.13 -25.35
N VAL A 9 -7.17 10.99 -25.23
CA VAL A 9 -7.92 11.32 -24.02
C VAL A 9 -8.86 10.17 -23.67
N SER A 10 -9.01 9.91 -22.38
CA SER A 10 -9.92 8.89 -21.88
C SER A 10 -11.38 9.27 -22.11
N GLU A 11 -12.26 8.28 -22.14
CA GLU A 11 -13.69 8.47 -22.31
C GLU A 11 -14.29 9.38 -21.23
N ASP A 12 -13.83 9.23 -19.98
CA ASP A 12 -14.24 10.07 -18.85
C ASP A 12 -13.93 11.55 -19.07
N VAL A 13 -12.76 11.86 -19.62
CA VAL A 13 -12.38 13.25 -19.94
C VAL A 13 -13.16 13.78 -21.14
N LEU A 14 -13.45 12.91 -22.11
CA LEU A 14 -14.28 13.23 -23.29
C LEU A 14 -15.68 13.70 -22.86
N ILE A 15 -16.30 12.95 -21.92
CA ILE A 15 -17.63 13.25 -21.39
C ILE A 15 -17.60 14.48 -20.48
N ASP A 16 -16.67 14.54 -19.52
CA ASP A 16 -16.56 15.63 -18.53
C ASP A 16 -16.34 17.00 -19.22
N LYS A 17 -15.59 17.03 -20.32
CA LYS A 17 -15.31 18.24 -21.10
C LYS A 17 -16.24 18.42 -22.31
N SER A 18 -17.20 17.53 -22.48
CA SER A 18 -18.12 17.55 -23.65
C SER A 18 -17.38 17.72 -24.97
N LEU A 19 -16.32 16.93 -25.17
CA LEU A 19 -15.53 16.97 -26.40
C LEU A 19 -16.27 16.23 -27.53
N TYR A 20 -16.32 16.84 -28.70
CA TYR A 20 -16.93 16.25 -29.89
C TYR A 20 -16.15 16.66 -31.16
N ILE A 21 -16.42 15.96 -32.26
CA ILE A 21 -15.73 16.17 -33.52
C ILE A 21 -15.90 17.65 -34.00
N ASN A 22 -14.81 18.29 -34.41
CA ASN A 22 -14.73 19.67 -34.84
C ASN A 22 -15.02 20.71 -33.75
N LYS A 23 -14.98 20.39 -32.48
CA LYS A 23 -15.05 21.37 -31.41
C LYS A 23 -13.78 22.21 -31.39
N GLU A 24 -13.93 23.54 -31.49
CA GLU A 24 -12.82 24.47 -31.26
C GLU A 24 -12.49 24.52 -29.76
N ILE A 25 -11.20 24.40 -29.44
CA ILE A 25 -10.71 24.39 -28.07
C ILE A 25 -9.65 25.48 -27.93
N TYR A 26 -9.82 26.37 -26.96
CA TYR A 26 -8.79 27.36 -26.62
C TYR A 26 -7.59 26.64 -25.95
N LYS A 27 -6.40 27.22 -26.15
CA LYS A 27 -5.16 26.65 -25.57
C LYS A 27 -5.25 26.44 -24.06
N THR A 28 -5.85 27.38 -23.33
CA THR A 28 -6.07 27.30 -21.88
C THR A 28 -6.99 26.14 -21.49
N ASP A 29 -7.93 25.77 -22.32
CA ASP A 29 -8.82 24.64 -22.06
C ASP A 29 -8.16 23.32 -22.45
N LEU A 30 -7.32 23.32 -23.47
CA LEU A 30 -6.48 22.19 -23.82
C LEU A 30 -5.55 21.83 -22.65
N ASP A 31 -4.89 22.82 -22.03
CA ASP A 31 -4.02 22.59 -20.87
C ASP A 31 -4.79 21.95 -19.70
N LYS A 32 -6.03 22.39 -19.45
CA LYS A 32 -6.91 21.78 -18.43
C LYS A 32 -7.32 20.34 -18.79
N ILE A 33 -7.59 20.08 -20.08
CA ILE A 33 -7.94 18.74 -20.55
C ILE A 33 -6.75 17.79 -20.35
N LEU A 34 -5.54 18.19 -20.75
CA LEU A 34 -4.33 17.40 -20.60
C LEU A 34 -3.98 17.15 -19.13
N LEU A 35 -4.20 18.15 -18.26
CA LEU A 35 -4.03 17.98 -16.83
C LEU A 35 -5.02 16.96 -16.27
N ARG A 36 -6.30 17.07 -16.66
CA ARG A 36 -7.35 16.14 -16.23
C ARG A 36 -7.06 14.72 -16.68
N GLU A 37 -6.63 14.55 -17.92
CA GLU A 37 -6.20 13.26 -18.47
C GLU A 37 -5.04 12.67 -17.68
N SER A 38 -4.05 13.49 -17.32
CA SER A 38 -2.93 13.04 -16.49
C SER A 38 -3.39 12.51 -15.13
N PHE A 39 -4.34 13.18 -14.48
CA PHE A 39 -4.95 12.71 -13.23
C PHE A 39 -5.76 11.42 -13.43
N SER A 40 -6.51 11.31 -14.53
CA SER A 40 -7.27 10.09 -14.86
C SER A 40 -6.34 8.89 -15.00
N ASN A 41 -5.22 9.04 -15.70
CA ASN A 41 -4.23 8.00 -15.91
C ASN A 41 -3.56 7.54 -14.59
N VAL A 42 -3.22 8.48 -13.69
CA VAL A 42 -2.70 8.14 -12.35
C VAL A 42 -3.73 7.35 -11.54
N ARG A 43 -4.98 7.81 -11.56
CA ARG A 43 -6.09 7.18 -10.85
C ARG A 43 -6.34 5.75 -11.34
N GLU A 44 -6.39 5.55 -12.67
CA GLU A 44 -6.57 4.23 -13.26
C GLU A 44 -5.42 3.29 -12.88
N ALA A 45 -4.17 3.76 -12.99
CA ALA A 45 -3.02 2.99 -12.57
C ALA A 45 -3.06 2.59 -11.08
N ALA A 46 -3.56 3.49 -10.22
CA ALA A 46 -3.74 3.20 -8.80
C ALA A 46 -4.85 2.17 -8.56
N LEU A 47 -5.98 2.27 -9.26
CA LEU A 47 -7.07 1.30 -9.19
C LEU A 47 -6.63 -0.10 -9.63
N VAL A 48 -5.87 -0.21 -10.72
CA VAL A 48 -5.28 -1.49 -11.16
C VAL A 48 -4.42 -2.10 -10.06
N LEU A 49 -3.62 -1.29 -9.35
CA LEU A 49 -2.79 -1.77 -8.25
C LEU A 49 -3.62 -2.28 -7.06
N LEU A 50 -4.75 -1.62 -6.73
CA LEU A 50 -5.66 -2.03 -5.64
C LEU A 50 -6.48 -3.26 -6.00
N ASN A 51 -6.91 -3.39 -7.25
CA ASN A 51 -7.65 -4.57 -7.73
C ASN A 51 -6.82 -5.86 -7.59
N TYR A 52 -5.50 -5.76 -7.66
CA TYR A 52 -4.64 -6.92 -7.49
C TYR A 52 -4.54 -7.37 -6.02
N ARG A 53 -4.31 -6.44 -5.08
CA ARG A 53 -4.29 -6.67 -3.63
C ARG A 53 -4.32 -5.37 -2.85
N MET A 54 -4.66 -5.45 -1.57
CA MET A 54 -4.51 -4.35 -0.62
C MET A 54 -3.07 -3.82 -0.59
N ARG A 55 -2.91 -2.49 -0.46
CA ARG A 55 -1.62 -1.82 -0.40
C ARG A 55 -1.62 -0.71 0.65
N SER A 56 -0.44 -0.41 1.19
CA SER A 56 -0.23 0.80 2.00
C SER A 56 -0.10 2.05 1.12
N LYS A 57 -0.29 3.22 1.72
CA LYS A 57 -0.06 4.51 1.05
C LYS A 57 1.37 4.63 0.54
N LYS A 58 2.35 4.25 1.34
CA LYS A 58 3.78 4.25 0.98
C LYS A 58 4.06 3.35 -0.22
N GLU A 59 3.56 2.12 -0.23
CA GLU A 59 3.74 1.22 -1.37
C GLU A 59 3.07 1.75 -2.63
N MET A 60 1.87 2.31 -2.52
CA MET A 60 1.14 2.94 -3.63
C MET A 60 1.96 4.08 -4.23
N TYR A 61 2.45 4.99 -3.38
CA TYR A 61 3.30 6.10 -3.79
C TYR A 61 4.53 5.62 -4.56
N GLN A 62 5.29 4.70 -3.97
CA GLN A 62 6.51 4.18 -4.60
C GLN A 62 6.25 3.55 -5.97
N LYS A 63 5.15 2.79 -6.10
CA LYS A 63 4.82 2.13 -7.37
C LYS A 63 4.37 3.11 -8.45
N LEU A 64 3.61 4.13 -8.10
CA LEU A 64 3.15 5.14 -9.06
C LEU A 64 4.30 6.06 -9.49
N VAL A 65 5.15 6.50 -8.56
CA VAL A 65 6.35 7.28 -8.89
C VAL A 65 7.33 6.47 -9.77
N LYS A 66 7.51 5.19 -9.46
CA LYS A 66 8.34 4.29 -10.30
C LYS A 66 7.78 4.12 -11.72
N LYS A 67 6.48 4.28 -11.93
CA LYS A 67 5.84 4.30 -13.26
C LYS A 67 6.02 5.63 -14.00
N GLY A 68 6.63 6.65 -13.37
CA GLY A 68 6.93 7.95 -13.97
C GLY A 68 5.85 9.01 -13.75
N TYR A 69 4.86 8.76 -12.91
CA TYR A 69 3.86 9.77 -12.57
C TYR A 69 4.44 10.86 -11.66
N LYS A 70 3.95 12.10 -11.80
CA LYS A 70 4.41 13.25 -11.01
C LYS A 70 3.98 13.10 -9.55
N ASN A 71 4.89 13.47 -8.64
CA ASN A 71 4.70 13.30 -7.20
C ASN A 71 3.45 14.00 -6.66
N ASP A 72 3.19 15.24 -7.10
CA ASP A 72 2.03 16.03 -6.69
C ASP A 72 0.70 15.34 -7.04
N MET A 73 0.59 14.83 -8.28
CA MET A 73 -0.59 14.08 -8.72
C MET A 73 -0.76 12.77 -7.95
N VAL A 74 0.35 12.06 -7.69
CA VAL A 74 0.32 10.80 -6.93
C VAL A 74 -0.16 11.04 -5.51
N ILE A 75 0.33 12.08 -4.84
CA ILE A 75 -0.08 12.44 -3.49
C ILE A 75 -1.57 12.79 -3.44
N GLU A 76 -2.07 13.56 -4.43
CA GLU A 76 -3.48 13.94 -4.50
C GLU A 76 -4.39 12.71 -4.65
N ILE A 77 -4.03 11.77 -5.53
CA ILE A 77 -4.79 10.52 -5.71
C ILE A 77 -4.75 9.64 -4.45
N ILE A 78 -3.60 9.52 -3.78
CA ILE A 78 -3.49 8.77 -2.53
C ILE A 78 -4.39 9.37 -1.46
N ASN A 79 -4.41 10.70 -1.31
CA ASN A 79 -5.26 11.39 -0.35
C ASN A 79 -6.76 11.20 -0.68
N ASP A 80 -7.14 11.22 -1.97
CA ASP A 80 -8.52 10.93 -2.40
C ASP A 80 -8.91 9.48 -2.06
N PHE A 81 -8.01 8.53 -2.29
CA PHE A 81 -8.26 7.12 -2.00
C PHE A 81 -8.32 6.83 -0.50
N GLU A 82 -7.51 7.51 0.30
CA GLU A 82 -7.58 7.44 1.76
C GLU A 82 -8.92 7.98 2.28
N LYS A 83 -9.34 9.17 1.82
CA LYS A 83 -10.65 9.74 2.18
C LYS A 83 -11.84 8.85 1.81
N LYS A 84 -11.72 8.06 0.75
CA LYS A 84 -12.72 7.07 0.31
C LYS A 84 -12.61 5.73 1.04
N GLY A 85 -11.60 5.55 1.91
CA GLY A 85 -11.35 4.31 2.61
C GLY A 85 -10.81 3.17 1.72
N TRP A 86 -10.34 3.49 0.49
CA TRP A 86 -9.73 2.52 -0.42
C TRP A 86 -8.26 2.23 -0.08
N LEU A 87 -7.59 3.22 0.53
CA LEU A 87 -6.29 3.07 1.18
C LEU A 87 -6.45 3.29 2.67
N ASP A 88 -5.97 2.33 3.45
CA ASP A 88 -6.05 2.35 4.90
C ASP A 88 -4.82 1.59 5.44
N ASP A 89 -3.88 2.36 5.95
CA ASP A 89 -2.60 1.82 6.43
C ASP A 89 -2.76 0.96 7.69
N GLU A 90 -3.78 1.22 8.52
CA GLU A 90 -4.06 0.40 9.70
C GLU A 90 -4.60 -0.98 9.28
N LYS A 91 -5.63 -1.00 8.42
CA LYS A 91 -6.18 -2.26 7.89
C LYS A 91 -5.13 -3.05 7.13
N PHE A 92 -4.32 -2.38 6.30
CA PHE A 92 -3.21 -3.01 5.60
C PHE A 92 -2.22 -3.64 6.59
N GLY A 93 -1.79 -2.88 7.59
CA GLY A 93 -0.80 -3.31 8.57
C GLY A 93 -1.29 -4.50 9.40
N LEU A 94 -2.56 -4.49 9.84
CA LEU A 94 -3.17 -5.60 10.56
C LEU A 94 -3.25 -6.87 9.70
N ALA A 95 -3.73 -6.74 8.45
CA ALA A 95 -3.84 -7.87 7.53
C ALA A 95 -2.45 -8.46 7.20
N TYR A 96 -1.49 -7.60 6.88
CA TYR A 96 -0.11 -7.98 6.60
C TYR A 96 0.54 -8.68 7.80
N SER A 97 0.34 -8.15 9.01
CA SER A 97 0.88 -8.74 10.24
C SER A 97 0.36 -10.14 10.49
N ARG A 98 -0.96 -10.35 10.37
CA ARG A 98 -1.56 -11.68 10.50
C ARG A 98 -0.99 -12.68 9.50
N GLU A 99 -0.83 -12.26 8.24
CA GLU A 99 -0.21 -13.10 7.21
C GLU A 99 1.23 -13.46 7.56
N GLN A 100 2.04 -12.48 7.97
CA GLN A 100 3.46 -12.71 8.31
C GLN A 100 3.63 -13.62 9.53
N ILE A 101 2.82 -13.46 10.56
CA ILE A 101 2.84 -14.33 11.73
C ILE A 101 2.43 -15.75 11.36
N ASN A 102 1.34 -15.90 10.59
CA ASN A 102 0.85 -17.20 10.19
C ASN A 102 1.84 -17.98 9.33
N ARG A 103 2.46 -17.31 8.36
CA ARG A 103 3.40 -17.95 7.40
C ARG A 103 4.81 -18.09 7.94
N ASN A 104 5.33 -17.01 8.53
CA ASN A 104 6.75 -16.88 8.85
C ASN A 104 7.03 -16.97 10.36
N LYS A 105 5.97 -17.02 11.20
CA LYS A 105 6.07 -17.07 12.67
C LYS A 105 6.93 -15.93 13.23
N LEU A 106 6.80 -14.71 12.63
CA LEU A 106 7.58 -13.57 13.07
C LEU A 106 7.24 -13.19 14.52
N GLY A 107 8.27 -12.88 15.30
CA GLY A 107 8.12 -12.25 16.62
C GLY A 107 7.91 -10.73 16.51
N PRO A 108 7.58 -10.05 17.64
CA PRO A 108 7.21 -8.63 17.64
C PRO A 108 8.26 -7.70 17.02
N ILE A 109 9.54 -7.93 17.29
CA ILE A 109 10.64 -7.11 16.78
C ILE A 109 10.77 -7.26 15.26
N ALA A 110 10.80 -8.50 14.77
CA ALA A 110 10.91 -8.77 13.34
C ALA A 110 9.71 -8.25 12.56
N LEU A 111 8.49 -8.34 13.13
CA LEU A 111 7.29 -7.78 12.52
C LEU A 111 7.38 -6.26 12.37
N LYS A 112 7.84 -5.52 13.40
CA LYS A 112 8.03 -4.06 13.31
C LYS A 112 9.00 -3.67 12.20
N TYR A 113 10.11 -4.39 12.06
CA TYR A 113 11.04 -4.15 10.93
C TYR A 113 10.37 -4.37 9.58
N LYS A 114 9.55 -5.40 9.44
CA LYS A 114 8.81 -5.66 8.21
C LYS A 114 7.76 -4.60 7.91
N LEU A 115 7.05 -4.11 8.93
CA LEU A 115 6.07 -3.06 8.76
C LEU A 115 6.69 -1.73 8.30
N LYS A 116 7.91 -1.40 8.73
CA LYS A 116 8.65 -0.19 8.29
C LYS A 116 8.90 -0.15 6.77
N GLU A 117 8.92 -1.29 6.10
CA GLU A 117 9.02 -1.34 4.65
C GLU A 117 7.80 -0.72 3.97
N PHE A 118 6.63 -0.78 4.62
CA PHE A 118 5.33 -0.40 4.05
C PHE A 118 4.66 0.80 4.73
N LEU A 119 5.00 1.10 5.97
CA LEU A 119 4.38 2.16 6.77
C LEU A 119 5.43 3.18 7.19
N ASP A 120 5.03 4.46 7.23
CA ASP A 120 5.91 5.56 7.64
C ASP A 120 5.71 5.97 9.11
N SER A 121 4.50 5.76 9.68
CA SER A 121 4.22 6.12 11.08
C SER A 121 4.73 5.06 12.05
N GLU A 122 5.68 5.43 12.88
CA GLU A 122 6.23 4.61 13.96
C GLU A 122 5.17 4.30 15.02
N GLU A 123 4.29 5.29 15.32
CA GLU A 123 3.18 5.12 16.27
C GLU A 123 2.20 4.05 15.76
N LEU A 124 1.83 4.10 14.49
CA LEU A 124 0.94 3.13 13.88
C LEU A 124 1.55 1.73 13.89
N ILE A 125 2.84 1.61 13.57
CA ILE A 125 3.58 0.33 13.62
C ILE A 125 3.55 -0.25 15.04
N GLN A 126 3.78 0.60 16.06
CA GLN A 126 3.74 0.17 17.44
C GLN A 126 2.34 -0.27 17.86
N GLN A 127 1.29 0.48 17.49
CA GLN A 127 -0.10 0.16 17.78
C GLN A 127 -0.50 -1.18 17.14
N ILE A 128 -0.22 -1.38 15.85
CA ILE A 128 -0.50 -2.63 15.13
C ILE A 128 0.22 -3.80 15.78
N SER A 129 1.53 -3.65 16.09
CA SER A 129 2.30 -4.71 16.73
C SER A 129 1.72 -5.08 18.09
N SER A 130 1.38 -4.08 18.91
CA SER A 130 0.79 -4.34 20.24
C SER A 130 -0.58 -4.99 20.14
N ALA A 131 -1.45 -4.53 19.23
CA ALA A 131 -2.78 -5.09 19.04
C ALA A 131 -2.70 -6.57 18.61
N ILE A 132 -1.86 -6.90 17.64
CA ILE A 132 -1.73 -8.27 17.13
C ILE A 132 -1.22 -9.23 18.20
N TYR A 133 -0.17 -8.85 18.96
CA TYR A 133 0.41 -9.73 19.97
C TYR A 133 -0.35 -9.72 21.29
N SER A 134 -1.35 -8.86 21.49
CA SER A 134 -2.31 -9.01 22.59
C SER A 134 -3.37 -10.09 22.30
N GLU A 135 -3.63 -10.39 21.03
CA GLU A 135 -4.58 -11.41 20.59
C GLU A 135 -3.94 -12.82 20.46
N ILE A 136 -2.61 -12.90 20.41
CA ILE A 136 -1.87 -14.15 20.13
C ILE A 136 -1.02 -14.53 21.33
N GLU A 137 -1.15 -15.77 21.79
CA GLU A 137 -0.24 -16.32 22.79
C GLU A 137 1.15 -16.54 22.17
N ILE A 138 2.12 -15.71 22.55
CA ILE A 138 3.50 -15.78 22.02
C ILE A 138 4.11 -17.16 22.26
N GLU A 139 3.75 -17.83 23.37
CA GLU A 139 4.18 -19.18 23.68
C GLU A 139 3.77 -20.20 22.62
N GLU A 140 2.59 -20.02 22.03
CA GLU A 140 2.13 -20.91 20.95
C GLU A 140 3.01 -20.76 19.70
N ILE A 141 3.38 -19.50 19.34
CA ILE A 141 4.30 -19.23 18.22
C ILE A 141 5.67 -19.89 18.49
N ILE A 142 6.20 -19.72 19.70
CA ILE A 142 7.49 -20.31 20.10
C ILE A 142 7.42 -21.84 19.98
N ASN A 143 6.38 -22.47 20.49
CA ASN A 143 6.20 -23.93 20.43
C ASN A 143 6.12 -24.42 18.97
N GLN A 144 5.43 -23.72 18.10
CA GLN A 144 5.37 -24.07 16.68
C GLN A 144 6.71 -23.93 15.97
N VAL A 145 7.53 -22.93 16.34
CA VAL A 145 8.89 -22.77 15.80
C VAL A 145 9.80 -23.88 16.29
N LEU A 146 9.77 -24.19 17.57
CA LEU A 146 10.56 -25.28 18.19
C LEU A 146 10.23 -26.62 17.55
N TYR A 147 8.95 -26.95 17.44
CA TYR A 147 8.49 -28.16 16.75
C TYR A 147 8.99 -28.30 15.33
N ARG A 148 8.95 -27.21 14.56
CA ARG A 148 9.46 -27.19 13.18
C ARG A 148 10.95 -27.47 13.08
N HIS A 149 11.73 -27.09 14.10
CA HIS A 149 13.17 -27.34 14.19
C HIS A 149 13.52 -28.65 14.91
N GLY A 150 12.53 -29.51 15.19
CA GLY A 150 12.75 -30.80 15.80
C GLY A 150 13.20 -30.72 17.27
N ILE A 151 12.92 -29.59 17.92
CA ILE A 151 13.24 -29.36 19.32
C ILE A 151 12.00 -29.72 20.16
N ASP A 152 11.99 -30.90 20.78
CA ASP A 152 10.91 -31.27 21.69
C ASP A 152 10.92 -30.39 22.94
N VAL A 153 9.81 -29.71 23.18
CA VAL A 153 9.64 -28.74 24.30
C VAL A 153 9.55 -29.40 25.65
N ILE A 154 9.78 -30.71 25.75
CA ILE A 154 9.64 -31.51 27.00
C ILE A 154 10.72 -31.15 28.05
N ASN A 155 11.77 -30.45 27.69
CA ASN A 155 12.77 -30.00 28.66
C ASN A 155 12.68 -28.49 28.90
N ASN A 156 12.26 -28.18 30.09
CA ASN A 156 12.01 -26.92 30.77
C ASN A 156 13.27 -26.02 30.87
N ASP A 157 13.93 -25.72 29.74
CA ASP A 157 15.11 -24.86 29.73
C ASP A 157 14.71 -23.40 29.46
N GLU A 158 14.49 -22.65 30.53
CA GLU A 158 14.21 -21.20 30.51
C GLU A 158 15.28 -20.41 29.74
N ASN A 159 16.50 -20.90 29.61
CA ASN A 159 17.57 -20.24 28.88
C ASN A 159 17.37 -20.29 27.37
N LEU A 160 16.73 -21.33 26.83
CA LEU A 160 16.38 -21.43 25.42
C LEU A 160 15.24 -20.47 25.07
N LYS A 161 14.24 -20.33 25.95
CA LYS A 161 13.15 -19.36 25.79
C LYS A 161 13.67 -17.93 25.70
N ARG A 162 14.64 -17.52 26.51
CA ARG A 162 15.25 -16.18 26.49
C ARG A 162 16.06 -15.90 25.23
N LYS A 163 16.69 -16.88 24.61
CA LYS A 163 17.45 -16.74 23.38
C LYS A 163 16.57 -16.58 22.13
N LEU A 164 15.32 -17.06 22.16
CA LEU A 164 14.36 -16.96 21.04
C LEU A 164 13.54 -15.66 21.08
N ILE A 165 13.51 -14.95 22.21
CA ILE A 165 12.79 -13.69 22.40
C ILE A 165 13.66 -12.46 22.07
N ASN A 166 14.97 -12.59 22.02
CA ASN A 166 15.95 -11.58 21.63
C ASN A 166 16.39 -11.76 20.17
#